data_4558f1da17971fff4553156052923558
#
_entry.id   4558f1da17971fff4553156052923558
#
_cell.length_a   1.000
_cell.length_b   1.000
_cell.length_c   1.000
_cell.angle_alpha   90.00
_cell.angle_beta   90.00
_cell.angle_gamma   90.00
#
_symmetry.space_group_name_H-M   'P 1'
#
loop_
_entity.id
_entity.type
_entity.pdbx_description
1 polymer ?
#
loop_
_entity_poly.entity_id
_entity_poly.type
_entity_poly.pdbx_seq_one_letter_code
_entity_poly.pdbx_strand_id
1 'polypeptide(L)'
;IAKRKEIVEYCYQKMKNIYFNPEISDIVEMNSRHVLLDDVSLINFNIKELTLEQKIIKRAMDISLSLLMLLISSPIWIISAIAIKINDNGKIFFKQNRATKDGKVFEVYKFRTMKENVVNYSVIADDDRITSIGKILRKTRMDELPQILNILKGDMSLVGPRPEMLGNVH
;
A
#
# COMPACT_ATOMS: atom_id res chain seq x y z
N ILE A 1 -14.47 26.85 10.05
CA ILE A 1 -13.86 26.39 11.33
C ILE A 1 -14.58 27.06 12.51
N ALA A 2 -14.80 28.39 12.54
CA ALA A 2 -15.47 29.10 13.64
C ALA A 2 -16.89 28.54 13.91
N LYS A 3 -17.75 28.44 12.90
CA LYS A 3 -19.12 27.89 13.03
C LYS A 3 -19.18 26.47 13.59
N ARG A 4 -18.18 25.62 13.30
CA ARG A 4 -18.14 24.23 13.80
C ARG A 4 -17.91 24.21 15.32
N LYS A 5 -17.00 25.03 15.84
CA LYS A 5 -16.74 25.14 17.28
C LYS A 5 -17.99 25.62 18.04
N GLU A 6 -18.69 26.63 17.54
CA GLU A 6 -19.93 27.15 18.15
C GLU A 6 -21.04 26.09 18.21
N ILE A 7 -21.20 25.29 17.13
CA ILE A 7 -22.21 24.18 17.10
C ILE A 7 -21.85 23.11 18.12
N VAL A 8 -20.57 22.70 18.17
CA VAL A 8 -20.10 21.67 19.12
C VAL A 8 -20.34 22.15 20.57
N GLU A 9 -19.96 23.38 20.87
CA GLU A 9 -20.13 23.97 22.21
C GLU A 9 -21.60 24.09 22.60
N TYR A 10 -22.47 24.54 21.70
CA TYR A 10 -23.91 24.59 21.90
C TYR A 10 -24.52 23.20 22.20
N CYS A 11 -24.15 22.21 21.40
CA CYS A 11 -24.64 20.84 21.59
C CYS A 11 -24.12 20.20 22.88
N TYR A 12 -22.85 20.47 23.23
CA TYR A 12 -22.26 20.00 24.49
C TYR A 12 -23.01 20.59 25.70
N GLN A 13 -23.31 21.90 25.71
CA GLN A 13 -24.09 22.54 26.76
C GLN A 13 -25.52 21.97 26.86
N LYS A 14 -26.07 21.49 25.75
CA LYS A 14 -27.44 20.92 25.70
C LYS A 14 -27.46 19.40 25.88
N MET A 15 -26.33 18.76 26.19
CA MET A 15 -26.18 17.30 26.36
C MET A 15 -26.70 16.50 25.16
N LYS A 16 -26.50 17.02 23.93
CA LYS A 16 -26.94 16.37 22.69
C LYS A 16 -25.78 15.67 22.02
N ASN A 17 -26.04 14.49 21.46
CA ASN A 17 -25.07 13.77 20.65
C ASN A 17 -24.86 14.48 19.31
N ILE A 18 -23.59 14.60 18.91
CA ILE A 18 -23.19 15.23 17.65
C ILE A 18 -22.48 14.20 16.81
N TYR A 19 -22.85 14.12 15.54
CA TYR A 19 -22.13 13.33 14.52
C TYR A 19 -21.57 14.29 13.49
N PHE A 20 -20.27 14.27 13.27
CA PHE A 20 -19.62 15.05 12.23
C PHE A 20 -18.56 14.23 11.51
N ASN A 21 -18.27 14.60 10.26
CA ASN A 21 -17.17 14.00 9.52
C ASN A 21 -15.85 14.59 10.06
N PRO A 22 -14.94 13.76 10.63
CA PRO A 22 -13.69 14.26 11.19
C PRO A 22 -12.77 14.79 10.08
N GLU A 23 -12.10 15.89 10.33
CA GLU A 23 -10.97 16.37 9.53
C GLU A 23 -9.69 15.61 9.97
N ILE A 24 -8.64 15.67 9.16
CA ILE A 24 -7.36 15.02 9.48
C ILE A 24 -6.80 15.51 10.82
N SER A 25 -6.94 16.82 11.11
CA SER A 25 -6.56 17.42 12.38
C SER A 25 -7.28 16.79 13.58
N ASP A 26 -8.57 16.50 13.46
CA ASP A 26 -9.36 15.89 14.53
C ASP A 26 -8.91 14.46 14.80
N ILE A 27 -8.63 13.68 13.75
CA ILE A 27 -8.15 12.31 13.86
C ILE A 27 -6.77 12.26 14.53
N VAL A 28 -5.91 13.22 14.18
CA VAL A 28 -4.58 13.36 14.76
C VAL A 28 -4.69 13.76 16.24
N GLU A 29 -5.57 14.70 16.59
CA GLU A 29 -5.80 15.13 17.98
C GLU A 29 -6.36 14.00 18.85
N MET A 30 -7.30 13.19 18.34
CA MET A 30 -7.87 12.04 19.06
C MET A 30 -6.83 10.98 19.43
N ASN A 31 -5.76 10.85 18.66
CA ASN A 31 -4.66 9.91 18.90
C ASN A 31 -3.48 10.53 19.66
N SER A 32 -3.59 11.79 20.05
CA SER A 32 -2.56 12.51 20.79
C SER A 32 -2.73 12.35 22.30
N ARG A 33 -1.62 12.53 23.06
CA ARG A 33 -1.68 12.65 24.53
C ARG A 33 -1.50 14.11 24.91
N HIS A 34 -2.42 14.60 25.74
CA HIS A 34 -2.25 15.90 26.36
C HIS A 34 -1.22 15.79 27.50
N VAL A 35 -0.18 16.55 27.44
CA VAL A 35 0.87 16.66 28.46
C VAL A 35 0.88 18.10 28.95
N LEU A 36 0.74 18.28 30.27
CA LEU A 36 0.91 19.60 30.92
C LEU A 36 2.39 19.81 31.20
N LEU A 37 2.95 20.88 30.68
CA LEU A 37 4.28 21.36 31.00
C LEU A 37 4.15 22.79 31.50
N ASP A 38 4.37 23.04 32.81
CA ASP A 38 4.27 24.35 33.44
C ASP A 38 3.01 25.15 33.06
N ASP A 39 1.81 24.57 33.30
CA ASP A 39 0.50 25.15 32.98
C ASP A 39 0.18 25.33 31.49
N VAL A 40 1.08 24.91 30.58
CA VAL A 40 0.82 24.90 29.14
C VAL A 40 0.40 23.50 28.70
N SER A 41 -0.80 23.40 28.12
CA SER A 41 -1.27 22.14 27.52
C SER A 41 -0.59 21.92 26.17
N LEU A 42 0.30 20.93 26.12
CA LEU A 42 0.98 20.48 24.90
C LEU A 42 0.31 19.22 24.36
N ILE A 43 0.17 19.17 23.05
CA ILE A 43 -0.31 17.98 22.34
C ILE A 43 0.89 17.17 21.88
N ASN A 44 1.11 16.02 22.48
CA ASN A 44 2.21 15.12 22.11
C ASN A 44 1.72 14.11 21.05
N PHE A 45 2.20 14.27 19.81
CA PHE A 45 2.00 13.32 18.71
C PHE A 45 3.05 12.23 18.79
N ASN A 46 2.77 11.17 19.51
CA ASN A 46 3.70 10.05 19.59
C ASN A 46 3.41 9.08 18.44
N ILE A 47 4.16 9.18 17.34
CA ILE A 47 4.20 8.15 16.29
C ILE A 47 4.88 6.94 16.93
N LYS A 48 4.10 5.98 17.42
CA LYS A 48 4.62 4.73 17.97
C LYS A 48 5.35 3.97 16.88
N GLU A 49 6.67 4.08 16.86
CA GLU A 49 7.48 3.13 16.11
C GLU A 49 7.36 1.74 16.74
N LEU A 50 7.38 0.73 15.89
CA LEU A 50 7.42 -0.66 16.36
C LEU A 50 8.70 -0.91 17.17
N THR A 51 8.58 -1.56 18.31
CA THR A 51 9.74 -2.03 19.08
C THR A 51 10.55 -3.05 18.26
N LEU A 52 11.81 -3.29 18.65
CA LEU A 52 12.63 -4.29 17.98
C LEU A 52 11.99 -5.68 17.96
N GLU A 53 11.39 -6.09 19.07
CA GLU A 53 10.66 -7.37 19.18
C GLU A 53 9.50 -7.42 18.19
N GLN A 54 8.69 -6.36 18.13
CA GLN A 54 7.58 -6.27 17.18
C GLN A 54 8.05 -6.29 15.72
N LYS A 55 9.18 -5.65 15.41
CA LYS A 55 9.79 -5.69 14.06
C LYS A 55 10.23 -7.11 13.70
N ILE A 56 10.84 -7.84 14.66
CA ILE A 56 11.28 -9.24 14.44
C ILE A 56 10.07 -10.16 14.24
N ILE A 57 9.07 -10.09 15.13
CA ILE A 57 7.85 -10.91 15.01
C ILE A 57 7.14 -10.63 13.69
N LYS A 58 6.96 -9.35 13.35
CA LYS A 58 6.38 -8.94 12.08
C LYS A 58 7.13 -9.52 10.89
N ARG A 59 8.47 -9.47 10.90
CA ARG A 59 9.31 -10.01 9.83
C ARG A 59 9.18 -11.53 9.71
N ALA A 60 9.15 -12.24 10.82
CA ALA A 60 8.93 -13.68 10.84
C ALA A 60 7.55 -14.07 10.26
N MET A 61 6.50 -13.30 10.60
CA MET A 61 5.17 -13.47 10.01
C MET A 61 5.16 -13.17 8.51
N ASP A 62 5.79 -12.08 8.06
CA ASP A 62 5.88 -11.74 6.65
C ASP A 62 6.55 -12.87 5.84
N ILE A 63 7.65 -13.45 6.36
CA ILE A 63 8.36 -14.54 5.69
C ILE A 63 7.52 -15.83 5.66
N SER A 64 7.00 -16.27 6.80
CA SER A 64 6.24 -17.52 6.89
C SER A 64 4.95 -17.49 6.04
N LEU A 65 4.19 -16.40 6.10
CA LEU A 65 2.98 -16.24 5.29
C LEU A 65 3.33 -16.11 3.79
N SER A 66 4.41 -15.43 3.44
CA SER A 66 4.84 -15.30 2.04
C SER A 66 5.29 -16.65 1.45
N LEU A 67 5.98 -17.49 2.21
CA LEU A 67 6.35 -18.84 1.79
C LEU A 67 5.11 -19.72 1.58
N LEU A 68 4.15 -19.66 2.50
CA LEU A 68 2.88 -20.35 2.36
C LEU A 68 2.10 -19.90 1.12
N MET A 69 1.99 -18.59 0.92
CA MET A 69 1.35 -18.00 -0.26
C MET A 69 2.06 -18.40 -1.56
N LEU A 70 3.39 -18.41 -1.58
CA LEU A 70 4.18 -18.85 -2.74
C LEU A 70 3.90 -20.32 -3.06
N LEU A 71 3.87 -21.21 -2.05
CA LEU A 71 3.56 -22.62 -2.24
C LEU A 71 2.16 -22.84 -2.81
N ILE A 72 1.14 -22.19 -2.21
CA ILE A 72 -0.26 -22.32 -2.65
C ILE A 72 -0.45 -21.72 -4.05
N SER A 73 0.18 -20.59 -4.36
CA SER A 73 0.04 -19.91 -5.64
C SER A 73 0.96 -20.48 -6.74
N SER A 74 1.87 -21.40 -6.43
CA SER A 74 2.84 -21.95 -7.39
C SER A 74 2.23 -22.48 -8.71
N PRO A 75 1.10 -23.19 -8.73
CA PRO A 75 0.49 -23.61 -9.99
C PRO A 75 0.01 -22.41 -10.82
N ILE A 76 -0.50 -21.36 -10.17
CA ILE A 76 -0.93 -20.13 -10.86
C ILE A 76 0.28 -19.43 -11.50
N TRP A 77 1.43 -19.42 -10.84
CA TRP A 77 2.66 -18.85 -11.38
C TRP A 77 3.08 -19.56 -12.66
N ILE A 78 3.08 -20.92 -12.65
CA ILE A 78 3.46 -21.74 -13.81
C ILE A 78 2.50 -21.46 -14.98
N ILE A 79 1.19 -21.51 -14.73
CA ILE A 79 0.17 -21.28 -15.75
C ILE A 79 0.31 -19.85 -16.33
N SER A 80 0.46 -18.85 -15.47
CA SER A 80 0.62 -17.46 -15.90
C SER A 80 1.89 -17.25 -16.72
N ALA A 81 3.01 -17.86 -16.31
CA ALA A 81 4.27 -17.75 -17.02
C ALA A 81 4.18 -18.38 -18.43
N ILE A 82 3.58 -19.57 -18.54
CA ILE A 82 3.36 -20.27 -19.81
C ILE A 82 2.42 -19.42 -20.71
N ALA A 83 1.30 -18.96 -20.16
CA ALA A 83 0.32 -18.16 -20.91
C ALA A 83 0.93 -16.86 -21.46
N ILE A 84 1.71 -16.14 -20.66
CA ILE A 84 2.42 -14.93 -21.09
C ILE A 84 3.41 -15.29 -22.20
N LYS A 85 4.16 -16.37 -22.05
CA LYS A 85 5.19 -16.79 -23.00
C LYS A 85 4.60 -17.16 -24.35
N ILE A 86 3.47 -17.88 -24.37
CA ILE A 86 2.76 -18.26 -25.60
C ILE A 86 2.14 -17.06 -26.29
N ASN A 87 1.60 -16.09 -25.51
CA ASN A 87 0.90 -14.94 -26.09
C ASN A 87 1.82 -13.95 -26.82
N ASP A 88 3.04 -13.73 -26.31
CA ASP A 88 3.88 -12.61 -26.76
C ASP A 88 5.39 -12.95 -26.80
N ASN A 89 5.77 -14.16 -26.51
CA ASN A 89 7.15 -14.68 -26.47
C ASN A 89 8.20 -13.81 -25.73
N GLY A 90 7.79 -12.74 -25.06
CA GLY A 90 8.66 -11.80 -24.35
C GLY A 90 8.95 -12.19 -22.88
N LYS A 91 9.37 -11.22 -22.07
CA LYS A 91 9.70 -11.40 -20.66
C LYS A 91 8.44 -11.70 -19.83
N ILE A 92 8.53 -12.65 -18.91
CA ILE A 92 7.42 -13.05 -18.02
C ILE A 92 7.17 -11.97 -16.96
N PHE A 93 8.24 -11.43 -16.39
CA PHE A 93 8.18 -10.45 -15.32
C PHE A 93 8.40 -9.03 -15.85
N PHE A 94 7.62 -8.12 -15.31
CA PHE A 94 7.78 -6.69 -15.43
C PHE A 94 8.31 -6.13 -14.10
N LYS A 95 9.24 -5.19 -14.17
CA LYS A 95 9.82 -4.52 -13.02
C LYS A 95 9.49 -3.04 -13.09
N GLN A 96 9.10 -2.46 -11.97
CA GLN A 96 8.79 -1.04 -11.86
C GLN A 96 9.42 -0.46 -10.60
N ASN A 97 10.17 0.63 -10.75
CA ASN A 97 10.74 1.34 -9.62
C ASN A 97 9.63 2.02 -8.80
N ARG A 98 9.68 1.83 -7.50
CA ARG A 98 8.78 2.40 -6.51
C ARG A 98 9.59 2.90 -5.32
N ALA A 99 9.03 3.86 -4.57
CA ALA A 99 9.61 4.34 -3.34
C ALA A 99 8.88 3.77 -2.12
N THR A 100 9.63 3.39 -1.08
CA THR A 100 9.09 3.10 0.25
C THR A 100 8.66 4.40 0.92
N LYS A 101 7.95 4.29 2.05
CA LYS A 101 7.63 5.44 2.91
C LYS A 101 8.86 6.25 3.36
N ASP A 102 10.01 5.62 3.42
CA ASP A 102 11.29 6.22 3.85
C ASP A 102 12.11 6.74 2.65
N GLY A 103 11.52 6.81 1.45
CA GLY A 103 12.17 7.31 0.23
C GLY A 103 13.13 6.33 -0.43
N LYS A 104 13.33 5.11 0.10
CA LYS A 104 14.20 4.10 -0.53
C LYS A 104 13.55 3.55 -1.80
N VAL A 105 14.26 3.64 -2.92
CA VAL A 105 13.82 3.11 -4.21
C VAL A 105 14.11 1.61 -4.32
N PHE A 106 13.14 0.84 -4.79
CA PHE A 106 13.27 -0.59 -5.08
C PHE A 106 12.44 -1.00 -6.29
N GLU A 107 12.76 -2.17 -6.88
CA GLU A 107 12.02 -2.73 -8.00
C GLU A 107 10.87 -3.62 -7.52
N VAL A 108 9.63 -3.24 -7.85
CA VAL A 108 8.45 -4.10 -7.63
C VAL A 108 8.32 -5.09 -8.78
N TYR A 109 8.16 -6.37 -8.46
CA TYR A 109 7.94 -7.43 -9.44
C TYR A 109 6.46 -7.61 -9.73
N LYS A 110 6.11 -7.74 -11.01
CA LYS A 110 4.77 -8.07 -11.48
C LYS A 110 4.85 -9.04 -12.66
N PHE A 111 3.79 -9.78 -12.93
CA PHE A 111 3.65 -10.42 -14.23
C PHE A 111 3.45 -9.38 -15.32
N ARG A 112 4.04 -9.62 -16.49
CA ARG A 112 3.87 -8.73 -17.63
C ARG A 112 2.45 -8.87 -18.20
N THR A 113 1.74 -7.77 -18.27
CA THR A 113 0.36 -7.70 -18.76
C THR A 113 0.23 -6.84 -20.02
N MET A 114 1.33 -6.21 -20.46
CA MET A 114 1.37 -5.33 -21.63
C MET A 114 2.34 -5.87 -22.68
N LYS A 115 2.10 -5.51 -23.94
CA LYS A 115 2.98 -5.84 -25.07
C LYS A 115 4.39 -5.28 -24.85
N GLU A 116 5.40 -5.88 -25.47
CA GLU A 116 6.78 -5.40 -25.40
C GLU A 116 6.94 -4.10 -26.19
N ASN A 117 7.86 -3.24 -25.78
CA ASN A 117 8.19 -1.97 -26.44
C ASN A 117 7.10 -0.88 -26.48
N VAL A 118 6.17 -0.89 -25.51
CA VAL A 118 5.19 0.20 -25.36
C VAL A 118 5.64 1.21 -24.29
N VAL A 119 5.37 2.50 -24.56
CA VAL A 119 5.71 3.58 -23.63
C VAL A 119 4.90 3.43 -22.33
N ASN A 120 5.60 3.51 -21.20
CA ASN A 120 5.00 3.40 -19.86
C ASN A 120 4.40 4.75 -19.43
N TYR A 121 3.14 4.99 -19.76
CA TYR A 121 2.32 6.05 -19.16
C TYR A 121 1.08 5.45 -18.49
N SER A 122 0.35 6.25 -17.76
CA SER A 122 -0.85 5.80 -17.03
C SER A 122 -1.83 5.05 -17.95
N VAL A 123 -2.36 3.93 -17.43
CA VAL A 123 -3.28 3.07 -18.18
C VAL A 123 -4.64 3.75 -18.28
N ILE A 124 -5.18 3.79 -19.50
CA ILE A 124 -6.52 4.31 -19.81
C ILE A 124 -7.49 3.12 -19.92
N ALA A 125 -8.79 3.36 -19.78
CA ALA A 125 -9.81 2.36 -20.06
C ALA A 125 -9.70 1.92 -21.54
N ASP A 126 -9.77 0.60 -21.80
CA ASP A 126 -9.58 -0.03 -23.13
C ASP A 126 -8.19 0.23 -23.80
N ASP A 127 -7.15 0.10 -23.02
CA ASP A 127 -5.78 0.25 -23.48
C ASP A 127 -5.33 -0.94 -24.36
N ASP A 128 -5.14 -0.70 -25.67
CA ASP A 128 -4.73 -1.72 -26.66
C ASP A 128 -3.33 -2.32 -26.41
N ARG A 129 -2.56 -1.71 -25.49
CA ARG A 129 -1.27 -2.23 -25.05
C ARG A 129 -1.40 -3.45 -24.14
N ILE A 130 -2.59 -3.66 -23.53
CA ILE A 130 -2.82 -4.77 -22.62
C ILE A 130 -3.09 -6.03 -23.45
N THR A 131 -2.32 -7.10 -23.17
CA THR A 131 -2.52 -8.39 -23.82
C THR A 131 -3.83 -9.04 -23.33
N SER A 132 -4.37 -9.99 -24.11
CA SER A 132 -5.59 -10.72 -23.71
C SER A 132 -5.42 -11.43 -22.37
N ILE A 133 -4.27 -12.07 -22.15
CA ILE A 133 -3.88 -12.68 -20.88
C ILE A 133 -3.72 -11.60 -19.79
N GLY A 134 -3.12 -10.47 -20.14
CA GLY A 134 -2.96 -9.33 -19.24
C GLY A 134 -4.29 -8.80 -18.70
N LYS A 135 -5.35 -8.76 -19.51
CA LYS A 135 -6.70 -8.38 -19.07
C LYS A 135 -7.22 -9.30 -17.96
N ILE A 136 -7.02 -10.62 -18.11
CA ILE A 136 -7.42 -11.62 -17.12
C ILE A 136 -6.60 -11.46 -15.82
N LEU A 137 -5.28 -11.40 -15.93
CA LEU A 137 -4.39 -11.26 -14.79
C LEU A 137 -4.69 -10.00 -13.96
N ARG A 138 -4.95 -8.85 -14.61
CA ARG A 138 -5.31 -7.58 -13.95
C ARG A 138 -6.70 -7.66 -13.28
N LYS A 139 -7.69 -8.25 -13.96
CA LYS A 139 -9.04 -8.42 -13.41
C LYS A 139 -9.03 -9.25 -12.12
N THR A 140 -8.19 -10.27 -12.07
CA THR A 140 -8.05 -11.17 -10.92
C THR A 140 -6.97 -10.74 -9.92
N ARG A 141 -6.24 -9.65 -10.19
CA ARG A 141 -5.08 -9.19 -9.41
C ARG A 141 -3.93 -10.21 -9.31
N MET A 142 -3.94 -11.23 -10.16
CA MET A 142 -2.85 -12.22 -10.21
C MET A 142 -1.55 -11.65 -10.77
N ASP A 143 -1.62 -10.54 -11.51
CA ASP A 143 -0.43 -9.82 -11.98
C ASP A 143 0.47 -9.31 -10.84
N GLU A 144 -0.07 -9.14 -9.64
CA GLU A 144 0.68 -8.67 -8.46
C GLU A 144 1.29 -9.80 -7.62
N LEU A 145 0.99 -11.09 -7.92
CA LEU A 145 1.56 -12.24 -7.18
C LEU A 145 3.09 -12.20 -7.06
N PRO A 146 3.88 -11.78 -8.09
CA PRO A 146 5.33 -11.71 -7.96
C PRO A 146 5.84 -10.75 -6.88
N GLN A 147 5.00 -9.86 -6.32
CA GLN A 147 5.38 -9.01 -5.20
C GLN A 147 5.70 -9.82 -3.92
N ILE A 148 5.25 -11.08 -3.83
CA ILE A 148 5.66 -12.01 -2.76
C ILE A 148 7.19 -12.10 -2.68
N LEU A 149 7.91 -12.04 -3.80
CA LEU A 149 9.37 -12.02 -3.81
C LEU A 149 9.94 -10.75 -3.18
N ASN A 150 9.29 -9.60 -3.35
CA ASN A 150 9.69 -8.36 -2.70
C ASN A 150 9.49 -8.43 -1.17
N ILE A 151 8.43 -9.10 -0.72
CA ILE A 151 8.18 -9.31 0.71
C ILE A 151 9.26 -10.23 1.30
N LEU A 152 9.61 -11.32 0.61
CA LEU A 152 10.67 -12.23 1.04
C LEU A 152 12.04 -11.55 1.08
N LYS A 153 12.34 -10.65 0.14
CA LYS A 153 13.56 -9.81 0.16
C LYS A 153 13.56 -8.79 1.30
N GLY A 154 12.39 -8.33 1.74
CA GLY A 154 12.25 -7.29 2.76
C GLY A 154 12.05 -5.89 2.20
N ASP A 155 11.86 -5.75 0.88
CA ASP A 155 11.54 -4.47 0.25
C ASP A 155 10.11 -4.02 0.59
N MET A 156 9.22 -4.99 0.87
CA MET A 156 7.81 -4.81 1.20
C MET A 156 7.41 -5.66 2.40
N SER A 157 6.24 -5.38 2.96
CA SER A 157 5.57 -6.19 3.97
C SER A 157 4.15 -6.51 3.52
N LEU A 158 3.59 -7.64 3.98
CA LEU A 158 2.20 -8.03 3.69
C LEU A 158 1.21 -6.97 4.19
N VAL A 159 1.49 -6.41 5.35
CA VAL A 159 0.68 -5.33 5.95
C VAL A 159 1.55 -4.10 6.09
N GLY A 160 1.27 -3.08 5.30
CA GLY A 160 2.04 -1.84 5.31
C GLY A 160 1.55 -0.83 4.26
N PRO A 161 2.09 0.38 4.25
CA PRO A 161 1.75 1.37 3.24
C PRO A 161 2.14 0.89 1.84
N ARG A 162 1.31 1.23 0.85
CA ARG A 162 1.58 0.88 -0.54
C ARG A 162 2.76 1.72 -1.07
N PRO A 163 3.74 1.10 -1.76
CA PRO A 163 4.84 1.85 -2.36
C PRO A 163 4.35 2.84 -3.41
N GLU A 164 4.88 4.06 -3.39
CA GLU A 164 4.49 5.14 -4.30
C GLU A 164 5.25 5.13 -5.61
N MET A 165 4.67 5.75 -6.64
CA MET A 165 5.38 6.00 -7.90
C MET A 165 6.41 7.11 -7.69
N LEU A 166 7.59 6.98 -8.29
CA LEU A 166 8.67 7.97 -8.16
C LEU A 166 8.24 9.39 -8.57
N GLY A 167 7.28 9.53 -9.48
CA GLY A 167 6.73 10.83 -9.89
C GLY A 167 5.83 11.53 -8.86
N ASN A 168 5.44 10.84 -7.77
CA ASN A 168 4.54 11.37 -6.73
C ASN A 168 5.27 11.63 -5.40
N VAL A 169 6.58 11.36 -5.35
CA VAL A 169 7.40 11.63 -4.16
C VAL A 169 7.86 13.09 -4.24
N HIS A 170 7.18 13.94 -3.48
CA HIS A 170 7.56 15.34 -3.26
C HIS A 170 8.19 15.52 -1.89
#